data_b847ea3be04c2a1269229f071b474acf
#
_entry.id   b847ea3be04c2a1269229f071b474acf
#
_cell.length_a   1.000
_cell.length_b   1.000
_cell.length_c   1.000
_cell.angle_alpha   90.00
_cell.angle_beta   90.00
_cell.angle_gamma   90.00
#
_symmetry.space_group_name_H-M   'P 1'
#
loop_
_entity.id
_entity.type
_entity.pdbx_description
1 polymer ?
#
loop_
_entity_poly.entity_id
_entity_poly.type
_entity_poly.pdbx_seq_one_letter_code
_entity_poly.pdbx_strand_id
1 'polypeptide(L)'
;MYTDAEERKAQLAAENRVTDGLMFKLDFDPRIIGCRQLPDGTVKKGIGNFIRDWSFDEFPQFWNVLKGDMSLVGTRPPTEDEWVRYELHHRSRLAIKPGITGMWQVSGRSNITDFEKVVELDRYYILNWSLGLDVKILFRTVPEVVKKNGSM
;
A
#
# COMPACT_ATOMS: atom_id res chain seq x y z
N MET A 1 4.45 10.85 8.01
CA MET A 1 4.66 11.88 6.98
C MET A 1 4.53 13.25 7.59
N TYR A 2 4.97 14.32 6.90
CA TYR A 2 4.69 15.70 7.31
C TYR A 2 3.18 15.99 7.21
N THR A 3 2.70 17.01 7.93
CA THR A 3 1.27 17.38 7.96
C THR A 3 0.75 17.91 6.63
N ASP A 4 1.62 18.47 5.79
CA ASP A 4 1.36 19.00 4.44
C ASP A 4 1.62 17.98 3.31
N ALA A 5 1.70 16.67 3.66
CA ALA A 5 2.07 15.60 2.72
C ALA A 5 1.10 15.47 1.53
N GLU A 6 -0.20 15.70 1.76
CA GLU A 6 -1.20 15.62 0.68
C GLU A 6 -1.10 16.81 -0.28
N GLU A 7 -0.83 18.02 0.21
CA GLU A 7 -0.61 19.18 -0.64
C GLU A 7 0.63 19.00 -1.53
N ARG A 8 1.70 18.43 -0.98
CA ARG A 8 2.93 18.11 -1.72
C ARG A 8 2.73 16.98 -2.74
N LYS A 9 1.75 16.11 -2.56
CA LYS A 9 1.44 15.01 -3.47
C LYS A 9 1.14 15.51 -4.89
N ALA A 10 0.41 16.62 -5.01
CA ALA A 10 0.10 17.22 -6.30
C ALA A 10 1.36 17.71 -7.04
N GLN A 11 2.34 18.24 -6.31
CA GLN A 11 3.62 18.72 -6.86
C GLN A 11 4.51 17.56 -7.34
N LEU A 12 4.40 16.40 -6.69
CA LEU A 12 5.18 15.20 -6.98
C LEU A 12 4.49 14.26 -7.99
N ALA A 13 3.33 14.65 -8.53
CA ALA A 13 2.59 13.81 -9.45
C ALA A 13 3.37 13.43 -10.72
N ALA A 14 4.25 14.33 -11.19
CA ALA A 14 5.13 14.08 -12.35
C ALA A 14 6.20 13.01 -12.09
N GLU A 15 6.57 12.77 -10.82
CA GLU A 15 7.57 11.78 -10.41
C GLU A 15 6.94 10.42 -10.07
N ASN A 16 5.60 10.30 -10.20
CA ASN A 16 4.90 9.06 -9.92
C ASN A 16 5.29 7.96 -10.92
N ARG A 17 5.75 6.82 -10.41
CA ARG A 17 6.09 5.64 -11.23
C ARG A 17 4.88 4.97 -11.88
N VAL A 18 3.68 5.27 -11.38
CA VAL A 18 2.41 4.72 -11.87
C VAL A 18 1.72 5.79 -12.71
N THR A 19 1.67 5.58 -14.02
CA THR A 19 1.24 6.58 -14.99
C THR A 19 -0.27 6.79 -15.02
N ASP A 20 -1.07 5.79 -14.62
CA ASP A 20 -2.53 5.86 -14.57
C ASP A 20 -3.09 6.67 -13.40
N GLY A 21 -2.23 7.03 -12.44
CA GLY A 21 -2.60 7.80 -11.24
C GLY A 21 -3.53 7.06 -10.26
N LEU A 22 -3.77 5.77 -10.47
CA LEU A 22 -4.59 4.91 -9.59
C LEU A 22 -3.82 4.40 -8.38
N MET A 23 -2.49 4.56 -8.40
CA MET A 23 -1.60 4.37 -7.24
C MET A 23 -0.54 5.47 -7.24
N PHE A 24 0.00 5.80 -6.07
CA PHE A 24 1.07 6.77 -5.94
C PHE A 24 2.34 6.10 -5.40
N LYS A 25 3.37 6.02 -6.23
CA LYS A 25 4.67 5.42 -5.90
C LYS A 25 5.81 6.33 -6.36
N LEU A 26 6.71 6.66 -5.44
CA LEU A 26 7.92 7.44 -5.70
C LEU A 26 9.17 6.61 -5.35
N ASP A 27 10.25 6.79 -6.08
CA ASP A 27 11.56 6.24 -5.70
C ASP A 27 12.15 6.98 -4.49
N PHE A 28 11.94 8.28 -4.44
CA PHE A 28 12.26 9.14 -3.30
C PHE A 28 11.02 9.91 -2.88
N ASP A 29 10.59 9.75 -1.63
CA ASP A 29 9.43 10.47 -1.10
C ASP A 29 9.85 11.53 -0.08
N PRO A 30 9.95 12.81 -0.48
CA PRO A 30 10.37 13.90 0.41
C PRO A 30 9.34 14.24 1.50
N ARG A 31 8.14 13.64 1.45
CA ARG A 31 7.08 13.82 2.45
C ARG A 31 7.33 13.00 3.71
N ILE A 32 8.29 12.05 3.65
CA ILE A 32 8.64 11.21 4.80
C ILE A 32 9.52 12.00 5.76
N ILE A 33 9.14 12.04 7.04
CA ILE A 33 9.87 12.79 8.07
C ILE A 33 11.33 12.31 8.18
N GLY A 34 12.26 13.25 8.00
CA GLY A 34 13.69 13.01 8.08
C GLY A 34 14.32 12.38 6.84
N CYS A 35 13.54 12.10 5.80
CA CYS A 35 14.05 11.65 4.50
C CYS A 35 14.64 12.83 3.72
N ARG A 36 15.88 12.70 3.22
CA ARG A 36 16.55 13.75 2.44
C ARG A 36 17.38 13.11 1.32
N GLN A 37 17.37 13.74 0.17
CA GLN A 37 18.31 13.42 -0.90
C GLN A 37 19.58 14.25 -0.73
N LEU A 38 20.73 13.61 -0.77
CA LEU A 38 22.03 14.26 -0.70
C LEU A 38 22.49 14.74 -2.09
N PRO A 39 23.44 15.67 -2.17
CA PRO A 39 23.93 16.19 -3.46
C PRO A 39 24.53 15.12 -4.39
N ASP A 40 24.98 14.02 -3.85
CA ASP A 40 25.51 12.85 -4.58
C ASP A 40 24.40 11.93 -5.12
N GLY A 41 23.10 12.29 -4.93
CA GLY A 41 21.94 11.50 -5.34
C GLY A 41 21.57 10.39 -4.35
N THR A 42 22.33 10.16 -3.29
CA THR A 42 21.99 9.16 -2.28
C THR A 42 20.85 9.63 -1.38
N VAL A 43 20.04 8.68 -0.89
CA VAL A 43 18.90 8.98 0.00
C VAL A 43 19.28 8.69 1.44
N LYS A 44 19.31 9.74 2.27
CA LYS A 44 19.43 9.59 3.72
C LYS A 44 18.04 9.31 4.32
N LYS A 45 17.86 8.09 4.85
CA LYS A 45 16.63 7.68 5.53
C LYS A 45 16.55 8.30 6.93
N GLY A 46 15.33 8.74 7.30
CA GLY A 46 15.02 9.28 8.61
C GLY A 46 14.12 8.36 9.44
N ILE A 47 13.63 8.89 10.58
CA ILE A 47 12.73 8.14 11.47
C ILE A 47 11.42 7.73 10.80
N GLY A 48 10.91 8.54 9.88
CA GLY A 48 9.71 8.22 9.11
C GLY A 48 9.91 7.00 8.21
N ASN A 49 11.10 6.84 7.62
CA ASN A 49 11.44 5.65 6.84
C ASN A 49 11.54 4.41 7.76
N PHE A 50 12.13 4.54 8.96
CA PHE A 50 12.19 3.45 9.92
C PHE A 50 10.79 2.94 10.28
N ILE A 51 9.87 3.85 10.60
CA ILE A 51 8.48 3.51 10.94
C ILE A 51 7.79 2.78 9.77
N ARG A 52 7.98 3.26 8.55
CA ARG A 52 7.39 2.64 7.33
C ARG A 52 8.07 1.33 6.96
N ASP A 53 9.41 1.26 7.04
CA ASP A 53 10.17 0.05 6.72
C ASP A 53 9.75 -1.13 7.61
N TRP A 54 9.33 -0.86 8.85
CA TRP A 54 8.82 -1.85 9.80
C TRP A 54 7.28 -1.90 9.87
N SER A 55 6.59 -1.18 8.98
CA SER A 55 5.13 -1.10 8.94
C SER A 55 4.47 -0.71 10.27
N PHE A 56 5.18 0.05 11.13
CA PHE A 56 4.62 0.55 12.38
C PHE A 56 3.49 1.57 12.17
N ASP A 57 3.46 2.22 11.01
CA ASP A 57 2.37 3.09 10.59
C ASP A 57 1.05 2.34 10.33
N GLU A 58 1.11 1.02 10.17
CA GLU A 58 -0.07 0.18 10.01
C GLU A 58 -0.64 -0.32 11.35
N PHE A 59 0.08 -0.15 12.48
CA PHE A 59 -0.40 -0.56 13.80
C PHE A 59 -1.77 0.01 14.20
N PRO A 60 -2.09 1.29 13.93
CA PRO A 60 -3.41 1.82 14.25
C PRO A 60 -4.55 1.11 13.51
N GLN A 61 -4.27 0.45 12.37
CA GLN A 61 -5.28 -0.31 11.62
C GLN A 61 -5.73 -1.58 12.37
N PHE A 62 -4.89 -2.12 13.27
CA PHE A 62 -5.32 -3.23 14.14
C PHE A 62 -6.50 -2.85 15.04
N TRP A 63 -6.60 -1.56 15.42
CA TRP A 63 -7.77 -1.07 16.14
C TRP A 63 -9.04 -1.15 15.29
N ASN A 64 -8.94 -0.87 14.00
CA ASN A 64 -10.06 -1.02 13.07
C ASN A 64 -10.45 -2.50 12.87
N VAL A 65 -9.47 -3.41 12.94
CA VAL A 65 -9.76 -4.86 12.93
C VAL A 65 -10.51 -5.28 14.19
N LEU A 66 -10.09 -4.82 15.36
CA LEU A 66 -10.77 -5.12 16.63
C LEU A 66 -12.20 -4.58 16.68
N LYS A 67 -12.46 -3.41 16.07
CA LYS A 67 -13.81 -2.86 15.91
C LYS A 67 -14.66 -3.60 14.86
N GLY A 68 -14.04 -4.38 13.99
CA GLY A 68 -14.71 -5.04 12.89
C GLY A 68 -14.89 -4.18 11.63
N ASP A 69 -14.27 -3.00 11.56
CA ASP A 69 -14.27 -2.13 10.37
C ASP A 69 -13.33 -2.67 9.27
N MET A 70 -12.27 -3.38 9.68
CA MET A 70 -11.30 -4.02 8.79
C MET A 70 -11.15 -5.51 9.11
N SER A 71 -10.54 -6.24 8.19
CA SER A 71 -10.06 -7.62 8.38
C SER A 71 -8.53 -7.64 8.48
N LEU A 72 -7.95 -8.73 8.98
CA LEU A 72 -6.51 -8.96 8.87
C LEU A 72 -6.10 -9.13 7.40
N VAL A 73 -6.87 -9.95 6.66
CA VAL A 73 -6.65 -10.21 5.23
C VAL A 73 -7.83 -9.65 4.44
N GLY A 74 -7.54 -8.94 3.37
CA GLY A 74 -8.54 -8.33 2.51
C GLY A 74 -7.90 -7.48 1.41
N THR A 75 -8.71 -6.69 0.73
CA THR A 75 -8.23 -5.73 -0.26
C THR A 75 -7.78 -4.45 0.42
N ARG A 76 -6.79 -3.75 -0.13
CA ARG A 76 -6.38 -2.44 0.40
C ARG A 76 -7.50 -1.42 0.15
N PRO A 77 -7.90 -0.62 1.16
CA PRO A 77 -8.85 0.46 0.95
C PRO A 77 -8.23 1.53 0.02
N PRO A 78 -8.99 2.06 -0.94
CA PRO A 78 -8.54 3.19 -1.75
C PRO A 78 -8.49 4.48 -0.91
N THR A 79 -7.67 5.43 -1.34
CA THR A 79 -7.81 6.82 -0.92
C THR A 79 -8.98 7.48 -1.66
N GLU A 80 -9.44 8.64 -1.18
CA GLU A 80 -10.52 9.39 -1.84
C GLU A 80 -10.16 9.75 -3.29
N ASP A 81 -8.91 10.17 -3.52
CA ASP A 81 -8.40 10.50 -4.85
C ASP A 81 -8.38 9.28 -5.80
N GLU A 82 -8.01 8.11 -5.27
CA GLU A 82 -8.04 6.87 -6.04
C GLU A 82 -9.48 6.48 -6.37
N TRP A 83 -10.39 6.59 -5.38
CA TRP A 83 -11.81 6.25 -5.53
C TRP A 83 -12.50 7.01 -6.66
N VAL A 84 -12.26 8.31 -6.77
CA VAL A 84 -12.86 9.16 -7.82
C VAL A 84 -12.46 8.70 -9.22
N ARG A 85 -11.27 8.11 -9.35
CA ARG A 85 -10.74 7.62 -10.63
C ARG A 85 -11.11 6.18 -10.95
N TYR A 86 -11.73 5.45 -9.99
CA TYR A 86 -12.09 4.04 -10.19
C TYR A 86 -13.19 3.89 -11.20
N GLU A 87 -12.93 3.10 -12.23
CA GLU A 87 -13.93 2.58 -13.13
C GLU A 87 -14.79 1.50 -12.45
N LEU A 88 -15.89 1.12 -13.11
CA LEU A 88 -16.85 0.18 -12.50
C LEU A 88 -16.22 -1.17 -12.14
N HIS A 89 -15.34 -1.70 -12.99
CA HIS A 89 -14.67 -2.98 -12.74
C HIS A 89 -13.67 -2.91 -11.58
N HIS A 90 -13.01 -1.75 -11.35
CA HIS A 90 -12.12 -1.52 -10.22
C HIS A 90 -12.87 -1.63 -8.88
N ARG A 91 -14.14 -1.21 -8.85
CA ARG A 91 -14.97 -1.25 -7.64
C ARG A 91 -15.28 -2.66 -7.15
N SER A 92 -15.12 -3.68 -8.01
CA SER A 92 -15.29 -5.08 -7.62
C SER A 92 -14.39 -5.50 -6.45
N ARG A 93 -13.21 -4.86 -6.29
CA ARG A 93 -12.29 -5.12 -5.18
C ARG A 93 -12.80 -4.63 -3.82
N LEU A 94 -13.86 -3.83 -3.80
CA LEU A 94 -14.49 -3.30 -2.59
C LEU A 94 -15.68 -4.14 -2.12
N ALA A 95 -15.90 -5.29 -2.74
CA ALA A 95 -17.00 -6.21 -2.39
C ALA A 95 -16.80 -6.89 -1.02
N ILE A 96 -15.61 -6.79 -0.43
CA ILE A 96 -15.26 -7.35 0.88
C ILE A 96 -14.68 -6.28 1.79
N LYS A 97 -14.60 -6.58 3.09
CA LYS A 97 -13.94 -5.69 4.05
C LYS A 97 -12.47 -5.46 3.67
N PRO A 98 -11.96 -4.23 3.81
CA PRO A 98 -10.55 -3.97 3.60
C PRO A 98 -9.69 -4.72 4.61
N GLY A 99 -8.49 -5.11 4.19
CA GLY A 99 -7.52 -5.81 5.02
C GLY A 99 -6.27 -5.00 5.31
N ILE A 100 -5.57 -5.36 6.39
CA ILE A 100 -4.21 -4.85 6.67
C ILE A 100 -3.25 -5.41 5.63
N THR A 101 -3.38 -6.69 5.29
CA THR A 101 -2.64 -7.36 4.22
C THR A 101 -3.58 -8.00 3.22
N GLY A 102 -3.09 -8.33 2.03
CA GLY A 102 -3.90 -8.91 0.97
C GLY A 102 -3.09 -9.59 -0.11
N MET A 103 -3.78 -10.23 -1.06
CA MET A 103 -3.17 -11.06 -2.09
C MET A 103 -2.14 -10.30 -2.93
N TRP A 104 -2.47 -9.09 -3.41
CA TRP A 104 -1.53 -8.31 -4.21
C TRP A 104 -0.30 -7.84 -3.42
N GLN A 105 -0.48 -7.54 -2.11
CA GLN A 105 0.60 -7.09 -1.24
C GLN A 105 1.68 -8.15 -1.06
N VAL A 106 1.28 -9.43 -0.97
CA VAL A 106 2.20 -10.57 -0.83
C VAL A 106 2.65 -11.15 -2.18
N SER A 107 2.17 -10.60 -3.30
CA SER A 107 2.51 -11.05 -4.66
C SER A 107 3.51 -10.14 -5.37
N GLY A 108 4.24 -9.29 -4.61
CA GLY A 108 5.26 -8.40 -5.16
C GLY A 108 4.86 -6.92 -5.15
N ARG A 109 4.29 -6.44 -4.05
CA ARG A 109 3.80 -5.08 -3.79
C ARG A 109 4.63 -3.97 -4.46
N SER A 110 5.96 -4.02 -4.33
CA SER A 110 6.86 -2.98 -4.83
C SER A 110 7.03 -3.01 -6.34
N ASN A 111 6.90 -4.19 -6.96
CA ASN A 111 7.17 -4.40 -8.38
C ASN A 111 5.93 -4.27 -9.27
N ILE A 112 4.73 -4.29 -8.67
CA ILE A 112 3.49 -4.15 -9.42
C ILE A 112 3.22 -2.66 -9.63
N THR A 113 3.41 -2.18 -10.85
CA THR A 113 3.13 -0.79 -11.29
C THR A 113 1.85 -0.68 -12.11
N ASP A 114 1.31 -1.81 -12.56
CA ASP A 114 0.06 -1.92 -13.28
C ASP A 114 -1.09 -2.14 -12.29
N PHE A 115 -2.04 -1.19 -12.26
CA PHE A 115 -3.18 -1.26 -11.36
C PHE A 115 -4.17 -2.37 -11.74
N GLU A 116 -4.31 -2.69 -13.02
CA GLU A 116 -5.15 -3.81 -13.46
C GLU A 116 -4.70 -5.13 -12.84
N LYS A 117 -3.38 -5.31 -12.70
CA LYS A 117 -2.83 -6.49 -12.02
C LYS A 117 -3.20 -6.55 -10.55
N VAL A 118 -3.28 -5.40 -9.88
CA VAL A 118 -3.77 -5.31 -8.49
C VAL A 118 -5.24 -5.74 -8.43
N VAL A 119 -6.07 -5.23 -9.34
CA VAL A 119 -7.51 -5.57 -9.43
C VAL A 119 -7.70 -7.06 -9.69
N GLU A 120 -6.91 -7.64 -10.60
CA GLU A 120 -6.95 -9.08 -10.91
C GLU A 120 -6.63 -9.93 -9.66
N LEU A 121 -5.57 -9.60 -8.92
CA LEU A 121 -5.16 -10.32 -7.71
C LEU A 121 -6.19 -10.19 -6.58
N ASP A 122 -6.79 -9.02 -6.40
CA ASP A 122 -7.83 -8.80 -5.41
C ASP A 122 -9.11 -9.54 -5.78
N ARG A 123 -9.49 -9.56 -7.07
CA ARG A 123 -10.63 -10.36 -7.56
C ARG A 123 -10.38 -11.86 -7.39
N TYR A 124 -9.17 -12.32 -7.70
CA TYR A 124 -8.80 -13.71 -7.46
C TYR A 124 -9.00 -14.09 -5.99
N TYR A 125 -8.55 -13.26 -5.06
CA TYR A 125 -8.73 -13.48 -3.64
C TYR A 125 -10.22 -13.54 -3.26
N ILE A 126 -11.04 -12.60 -3.74
CA ILE A 126 -12.46 -12.54 -3.44
C ILE A 126 -13.19 -13.80 -3.92
N LEU A 127 -12.90 -14.24 -5.16
CA LEU A 127 -13.58 -15.38 -5.78
C LEU A 127 -13.13 -16.74 -5.21
N ASN A 128 -11.90 -16.82 -4.70
CA ASN A 128 -11.31 -18.07 -4.18
C ASN A 128 -11.10 -18.03 -2.66
N TRP A 129 -11.79 -17.12 -1.97
CA TRP A 129 -11.63 -16.95 -0.54
C TRP A 129 -11.79 -18.27 0.22
N SER A 130 -10.87 -18.51 1.12
CA SER A 130 -10.91 -19.58 2.09
C SER A 130 -10.04 -19.23 3.29
N LEU A 131 -10.35 -19.79 4.45
CA LEU A 131 -9.51 -19.61 5.64
C LEU A 131 -8.06 -20.07 5.40
N GLY A 132 -7.87 -21.14 4.60
CA GLY A 132 -6.55 -21.61 4.22
C GLY A 132 -5.77 -20.59 3.37
N LEU A 133 -6.48 -19.85 2.49
CA LEU A 133 -5.88 -18.78 1.70
C LEU A 133 -5.47 -17.59 2.60
N ASP A 134 -6.30 -17.22 3.57
CA ASP A 134 -5.96 -16.19 4.55
C ASP A 134 -4.71 -16.54 5.36
N VAL A 135 -4.65 -17.75 5.89
CA VAL A 135 -3.46 -18.24 6.61
C VAL A 135 -2.22 -18.19 5.72
N LYS A 136 -2.33 -18.61 4.46
CA LYS A 136 -1.22 -18.54 3.50
C LYS A 136 -0.75 -17.11 3.24
N ILE A 137 -1.67 -16.16 3.10
CA ILE A 137 -1.37 -14.74 2.92
C ILE A 137 -0.66 -14.19 4.16
N LEU A 138 -1.16 -14.47 5.38
CA LEU A 138 -0.54 -14.05 6.63
C LEU A 138 0.91 -14.55 6.74
N PHE A 139 1.17 -15.83 6.43
CA PHE A 139 2.53 -16.36 6.44
C PHE A 139 3.43 -15.70 5.39
N ARG A 140 2.90 -15.34 4.23
CA ARG A 140 3.65 -14.61 3.20
C ARG A 140 3.90 -13.15 3.55
N THR A 141 3.06 -12.54 4.38
CA THR A 141 3.24 -11.16 4.84
C THR A 141 4.48 -11.00 5.71
N VAL A 142 4.79 -11.98 6.56
CA VAL A 142 5.94 -11.92 7.48
C VAL A 142 7.25 -11.65 6.75
N PRO A 143 7.66 -12.44 5.73
CA PRO A 143 8.89 -12.16 5.00
C PRO A 143 8.87 -10.83 4.25
N GLU A 144 7.72 -10.35 3.76
CA GLU A 144 7.63 -9.04 3.09
C GLU A 144 7.92 -7.89 4.06
N VAL A 145 7.41 -7.97 5.29
CA VAL A 145 7.71 -7.00 6.36
C VAL A 145 9.19 -7.08 6.75
N VAL A 146 9.72 -8.28 6.98
CA VAL A 146 11.12 -8.48 7.40
C VAL A 146 12.12 -8.04 6.33
N LYS A 147 11.84 -8.31 5.06
CA LYS A 147 12.69 -7.88 3.93
C LYS A 147 12.65 -6.38 3.67
N LYS A 148 11.82 -5.62 4.42
CA LYS A 148 11.63 -4.17 4.24
C LYS A 148 11.20 -3.80 2.82
N ASN A 149 10.55 -4.72 2.10
CA ASN A 149 10.04 -4.50 0.74
C ASN A 149 8.78 -3.61 0.72
N GLY A 150 8.35 -3.14 1.87
CA GLY A 150 7.07 -2.44 2.03
C GLY A 150 7.11 -0.92 1.90
N SER A 151 8.30 -0.32 1.89
CA SER A 151 8.44 1.14 2.00
C SER A 151 9.04 1.78 0.75
N MET A 152 8.34 1.66 -0.35
CA MET A 152 8.53 2.62 -1.47
C MET A 152 7.19 3.16 -1.91
#